data_b10ab285baffbdd82311254e7c084f3d
#
_entry.id   b10ab285baffbdd82311254e7c084f3d
#
_cell.length_a   1.000
_cell.length_b   1.000
_cell.length_c   1.000
_cell.angle_alpha   90.00
_cell.angle_beta   90.00
_cell.angle_gamma   90.00
#
_symmetry.space_group_name_H-M   'P 1'
#
loop_
_entity.id
_entity.type
_entity.pdbx_description
1 polymer ?
#
loop_
_entity_poly.entity_id
_entity_poly.type
_entity_poly.pdbx_seq_one_letter_code
_entity_poly.pdbx_strand_id
1 'polypeptide(L)'
;MPLPKLDVPLYQIKIPSTGKEITIRPFLVKEEKLLLIAAQSKDQAEINNTTKQIINNCIVDGDVNVETLPFFDIDYIFIALRAKSVGESIDINFTCNNVIEDGEACGSRFTAKIDITNCEIVKNENIKQEITLSGSLRLKMKYPSYSIMKMLNDDELTIEKKIKIIAASVEQVIQKDQVFTSKDFTPAEMQAFIGDLTQEQFKKLEEYIDNFPSFVVTSKAKCSKCEYEHNIRYDNFSSFFF
;
A
#
# COMPACT_ATOMS: atom_id res chain seq x y z
N MET A 1 19.46 40.55 -1.08
CA MET A 1 20.12 39.35 -1.65
C MET A 1 19.19 38.16 -1.37
N PRO A 2 18.84 37.33 -2.32
CA PRO A 2 18.15 36.10 -2.04
C PRO A 2 19.05 35.16 -1.22
N LEU A 3 18.46 34.41 -0.29
CA LEU A 3 19.21 33.40 0.48
C LEU A 3 19.72 32.30 -0.48
N PRO A 4 20.87 31.68 -0.17
CA PRO A 4 21.41 30.61 -1.00
C PRO A 4 20.44 29.40 -1.03
N LYS A 5 20.36 28.75 -2.18
CA LYS A 5 19.66 27.45 -2.28
C LYS A 5 20.52 26.39 -1.59
N LEU A 6 19.87 25.59 -0.75
CA LEU A 6 20.53 24.45 -0.12
C LEU A 6 20.54 23.25 -1.08
N ASP A 7 21.68 22.61 -1.19
CA ASP A 7 21.79 21.33 -1.88
C ASP A 7 21.10 20.24 -1.08
N VAL A 8 20.31 19.40 -1.75
CA VAL A 8 19.56 18.31 -1.15
C VAL A 8 20.13 16.99 -1.69
N PRO A 9 20.42 16.01 -0.85
CA PRO A 9 20.92 14.72 -1.31
C PRO A 9 19.88 14.01 -2.19
N LEU A 10 20.37 13.24 -3.16
CA LEU A 10 19.54 12.46 -4.09
C LEU A 10 19.78 10.97 -3.87
N TYR A 11 18.71 10.18 -3.98
CA TYR A 11 18.74 8.74 -3.77
C TYR A 11 18.05 8.03 -4.93
N GLN A 12 18.59 6.91 -5.38
CA GLN A 12 17.97 6.06 -6.38
C GLN A 12 17.21 4.94 -5.69
N ILE A 13 15.96 4.70 -6.13
CA ILE A 13 15.13 3.60 -5.69
C ILE A 13 14.49 2.91 -6.90
N LYS A 14 14.08 1.65 -6.73
CA LYS A 14 13.36 0.87 -7.77
C LYS A 14 11.91 0.74 -7.41
N ILE A 15 11.03 1.04 -8.35
CA ILE A 15 9.59 0.84 -8.20
C ILE A 15 9.29 -0.67 -8.21
N PRO A 16 8.66 -1.22 -7.16
CA PRO A 16 8.48 -2.66 -7.02
C PRO A 16 7.65 -3.34 -8.12
N SER A 17 6.63 -2.63 -8.66
CA SER A 17 5.76 -3.20 -9.71
C SER A 17 6.44 -3.31 -11.06
N THR A 18 7.28 -2.33 -11.42
CA THR A 18 7.85 -2.19 -12.76
C THR A 18 9.35 -2.44 -12.82
N GLY A 19 10.05 -2.38 -11.69
CA GLY A 19 11.51 -2.41 -11.62
C GLY A 19 12.19 -1.15 -12.17
N LYS A 20 11.43 -0.11 -12.56
CA LYS A 20 11.99 1.17 -13.02
C LYS A 20 12.74 1.88 -11.90
N GLU A 21 13.88 2.45 -12.22
CA GLU A 21 14.64 3.31 -11.31
C GLU A 21 14.11 4.73 -11.37
N ILE A 22 13.95 5.34 -10.21
CA ILE A 22 13.63 6.75 -10.04
C ILE A 22 14.61 7.38 -9.07
N THR A 23 14.83 8.68 -9.22
CA THR A 23 15.65 9.48 -8.31
C THR A 23 14.74 10.31 -7.42
N ILE A 24 14.90 10.16 -6.13
CA ILE A 24 14.13 10.89 -5.10
C ILE A 24 15.05 11.79 -4.28
N ARG A 25 14.48 12.87 -3.75
CA ARG A 25 15.06 13.68 -2.68
C ARG A 25 14.25 13.53 -1.39
N PRO A 26 14.84 13.71 -0.22
CA PRO A 26 14.09 13.81 1.03
C PRO A 26 13.02 14.90 0.94
N PHE A 27 11.93 14.72 1.66
CA PHE A 27 10.95 15.80 1.81
C PHE A 27 11.51 16.89 2.74
N LEU A 28 11.12 18.12 2.46
CA LEU A 28 11.55 19.29 3.20
C LEU A 28 10.54 19.61 4.30
N VAL A 29 10.90 20.49 5.23
CA VAL A 29 10.04 20.94 6.32
C VAL A 29 8.65 21.41 5.84
N LYS A 30 8.58 22.04 4.67
CA LYS A 30 7.30 22.47 4.10
C LYS A 30 6.39 21.30 3.71
N GLU A 31 6.96 20.19 3.25
CA GLU A 31 6.23 18.98 2.88
C GLU A 31 5.82 18.19 4.14
N GLU A 32 6.70 18.11 5.14
CA GLU A 32 6.38 17.54 6.45
C GLU A 32 5.22 18.29 7.13
N LYS A 33 5.23 19.64 7.07
CA LYS A 33 4.11 20.44 7.58
C LYS A 33 2.80 20.10 6.90
N LEU A 34 2.80 19.87 5.57
CA LEU A 34 1.58 19.46 4.85
C LEU A 34 1.07 18.09 5.32
N LEU A 35 1.98 17.12 5.54
CA LEU A 35 1.61 15.81 6.10
C LEU A 35 0.96 15.94 7.48
N LEU A 36 1.56 16.71 8.36
CA LEU A 36 1.03 16.91 9.71
C LEU A 36 -0.35 17.58 9.70
N ILE A 37 -0.59 18.54 8.80
CA ILE A 37 -1.89 19.18 8.64
C ILE A 37 -2.92 18.18 8.13
N ALA A 38 -2.59 17.42 7.08
CA ALA A 38 -3.47 16.42 6.51
C ALA A 38 -3.85 15.35 7.55
N ALA A 39 -2.89 14.93 8.37
CA ALA A 39 -3.12 13.99 9.46
C ALA A 39 -4.09 14.50 10.52
N GLN A 40 -3.97 15.79 10.88
CA GLN A 40 -4.85 16.41 11.87
C GLN A 40 -6.30 16.53 11.38
N SER A 41 -6.52 16.62 10.08
CA SER A 41 -7.88 16.68 9.52
C SER A 41 -8.66 15.38 9.69
N LYS A 42 -7.96 14.24 9.86
CA LYS A 42 -8.55 12.88 9.87
C LYS A 42 -9.35 12.53 8.62
N ASP A 43 -9.23 13.33 7.57
CA ASP A 43 -9.83 13.05 6.27
C ASP A 43 -8.88 12.18 5.44
N GLN A 44 -9.30 10.94 5.20
CA GLN A 44 -8.50 9.97 4.45
C GLN A 44 -8.24 10.42 3.01
N ALA A 45 -9.18 11.11 2.38
CA ALA A 45 -9.00 11.62 1.02
C ALA A 45 -7.94 12.74 0.99
N GLU A 46 -7.93 13.62 1.98
CA GLU A 46 -6.91 14.67 2.13
C GLU A 46 -5.53 14.08 2.39
N ILE A 47 -5.43 13.10 3.30
CA ILE A 47 -4.17 12.38 3.58
C ILE A 47 -3.64 11.73 2.31
N ASN A 48 -4.48 11.02 1.55
CA ASN A 48 -4.09 10.33 0.32
C ASN A 48 -3.60 11.30 -0.77
N ASN A 49 -4.32 12.40 -0.96
CA ASN A 49 -3.94 13.42 -1.95
C ASN A 49 -2.63 14.11 -1.56
N THR A 50 -2.47 14.45 -0.28
CA THR A 50 -1.23 15.05 0.23
C THR A 50 -0.05 14.10 0.07
N THR A 51 -0.23 12.81 0.38
CA THR A 51 0.81 11.78 0.18
C THR A 51 1.27 11.72 -1.27
N LYS A 52 0.34 11.63 -2.22
CA LYS A 52 0.66 11.62 -3.65
C LYS A 52 1.35 12.90 -4.11
N GLN A 53 0.88 14.05 -3.64
CA GLN A 53 1.49 15.34 -3.95
C GLN A 53 2.95 15.41 -3.45
N ILE A 54 3.23 14.91 -2.26
CA ILE A 54 4.58 14.91 -1.69
C ILE A 54 5.48 13.96 -2.47
N ILE A 55 5.00 12.77 -2.82
CA ILE A 55 5.75 11.83 -3.66
C ILE A 55 6.12 12.51 -5.00
N ASN A 56 5.15 13.12 -5.69
CA ASN A 56 5.40 13.85 -6.93
C ASN A 56 6.44 14.95 -6.77
N ASN A 57 6.38 15.72 -5.68
CA ASN A 57 7.33 16.81 -5.42
C ASN A 57 8.74 16.30 -5.10
N CYS A 58 8.86 15.08 -4.58
CA CYS A 58 10.13 14.50 -4.17
C CYS A 58 10.77 13.63 -5.25
N ILE A 59 10.07 13.22 -6.29
CA ILE A 59 10.66 12.58 -7.47
C ILE A 59 11.33 13.67 -8.30
N VAL A 60 12.66 13.55 -8.48
CA VAL A 60 13.49 14.52 -9.19
C VAL A 60 13.74 14.08 -10.63
N ASP A 61 13.86 12.77 -10.84
CA ASP A 61 14.09 12.17 -12.14
C ASP A 61 13.40 10.79 -12.22
N GLY A 62 12.93 10.46 -13.41
CA GLY A 62 12.20 9.22 -13.71
C GLY A 62 10.82 9.50 -14.32
N ASP A 63 10.53 8.81 -15.41
CA ASP A 63 9.22 8.89 -16.10
C ASP A 63 8.18 8.02 -15.38
N VAL A 64 7.55 8.59 -14.34
CA VAL A 64 6.55 7.93 -13.50
C VAL A 64 5.36 8.83 -13.25
N ASN A 65 4.17 8.31 -13.52
CA ASN A 65 2.93 8.95 -13.15
C ASN A 65 2.40 8.36 -11.84
N VAL A 66 2.55 9.10 -10.74
CA VAL A 66 2.13 8.68 -9.38
C VAL A 66 0.64 8.32 -9.30
N GLU A 67 -0.22 8.95 -10.11
CA GLU A 67 -1.66 8.66 -10.12
C GLU A 67 -2.00 7.26 -10.66
N THR A 68 -1.12 6.69 -11.46
CA THR A 68 -1.33 5.36 -12.08
C THR A 68 -0.60 4.23 -11.37
N LEU A 69 0.25 4.57 -10.40
CA LEU A 69 0.99 3.56 -9.65
C LEU A 69 0.05 2.70 -8.79
N PRO A 70 0.33 1.39 -8.69
CA PRO A 70 -0.27 0.52 -7.70
C PRO A 70 -0.10 1.06 -6.27
N PHE A 71 -1.04 0.72 -5.40
CA PHE A 71 -1.03 1.21 -4.01
C PHE A 71 0.26 0.83 -3.25
N PHE A 72 0.78 -0.38 -3.44
CA PHE A 72 1.98 -0.85 -2.76
C PHE A 72 3.27 -0.15 -3.24
N ASP A 73 3.29 0.35 -4.48
CA ASP A 73 4.39 1.20 -4.96
C ASP A 73 4.40 2.56 -4.26
N ILE A 74 3.22 3.14 -4.07
CA ILE A 74 3.05 4.40 -3.33
C ILE A 74 3.53 4.23 -1.89
N ASP A 75 3.10 3.15 -1.23
CA ASP A 75 3.52 2.84 0.13
C ASP A 75 5.04 2.67 0.21
N TYR A 76 5.64 1.95 -0.73
CA TYR A 76 7.10 1.75 -0.79
C TYR A 76 7.88 3.05 -1.01
N ILE A 77 7.48 3.85 -2.01
CA ILE A 77 8.15 5.14 -2.31
C ILE A 77 8.07 6.06 -1.10
N PHE A 78 6.92 6.09 -0.45
CA PHE A 78 6.72 6.98 0.69
C PHE A 78 7.54 6.55 1.92
N ILE A 79 7.66 5.26 2.22
CA ILE A 79 8.56 4.74 3.27
C ILE A 79 10.02 5.07 2.94
N ALA A 80 10.43 4.90 1.69
CA ALA A 80 11.78 5.26 1.26
C ALA A 80 12.05 6.76 1.47
N LEU A 81 11.09 7.62 1.12
CA LEU A 81 11.16 9.06 1.37
C LEU A 81 11.27 9.36 2.87
N ARG A 82 10.42 8.74 3.71
CA ARG A 82 10.45 8.93 5.14
C ARG A 82 11.80 8.51 5.75
N ALA A 83 12.30 7.34 5.34
CA ALA A 83 13.58 6.84 5.82
C ALA A 83 14.73 7.82 5.54
N LYS A 84 14.71 8.47 4.37
CA LYS A 84 15.76 9.45 3.97
C LYS A 84 15.52 10.87 4.50
N SER A 85 14.31 11.16 5.01
CA SER A 85 13.94 12.51 5.49
C SER A 85 14.01 12.63 7.01
N VAL A 86 13.49 11.65 7.74
CA VAL A 86 13.35 11.68 9.19
C VAL A 86 14.27 10.68 9.89
N GLY A 87 14.51 9.53 9.23
CA GLY A 87 15.35 8.48 9.77
C GLY A 87 14.84 7.08 9.44
N GLU A 88 15.75 6.12 9.47
CA GLU A 88 15.54 4.75 9.05
C GLU A 88 14.83 3.86 10.10
N SER A 89 14.50 4.44 11.25
CA SER A 89 13.82 3.70 12.33
C SER A 89 12.66 4.49 12.91
N ILE A 90 11.69 3.74 13.44
CA ILE A 90 10.53 4.27 14.17
C ILE A 90 10.41 3.56 15.52
N ASP A 91 9.89 4.28 16.49
CA ASP A 91 9.59 3.75 17.81
C ASP A 91 8.10 3.42 17.89
N ILE A 92 7.77 2.15 18.14
CA ILE A 92 6.38 1.67 18.27
C ILE A 92 6.16 1.07 19.65
N ASN A 93 5.03 1.43 20.28
CA ASN A 93 4.65 0.88 21.57
C ASN A 93 3.93 -0.46 21.41
N PHE A 94 4.43 -1.48 22.08
CA PHE A 94 3.86 -2.83 22.10
C PHE A 94 3.40 -3.22 23.50
N THR A 95 2.41 -4.12 23.54
CA THR A 95 2.05 -4.85 24.76
C THR A 95 2.48 -6.30 24.59
N CYS A 96 3.28 -6.82 25.52
CA CYS A 96 3.75 -8.19 25.50
C CYS A 96 2.59 -9.16 25.76
N ASN A 97 2.35 -10.06 24.82
CA ASN A 97 1.35 -11.12 24.91
C ASN A 97 1.92 -12.50 25.22
N ASN A 98 3.22 -12.58 25.57
CA ASN A 98 3.84 -13.83 26.00
C ASN A 98 3.19 -14.34 27.28
N VAL A 99 2.90 -15.63 27.33
CA VAL A 99 2.36 -16.30 28.52
C VAL A 99 3.54 -16.67 29.42
N ILE A 100 3.52 -16.18 30.67
CA ILE A 100 4.51 -16.49 31.69
C ILE A 100 4.13 -17.75 32.50
N GLU A 101 5.02 -18.21 33.38
CA GLU A 101 4.90 -19.49 34.08
C GLU A 101 3.59 -19.68 34.86
N ASP A 102 2.94 -18.62 35.29
CA ASP A 102 1.65 -18.65 36.00
C ASP A 102 0.42 -18.79 35.07
N GLY A 103 0.63 -18.92 33.76
CA GLY A 103 -0.44 -19.02 32.75
C GLY A 103 -1.08 -17.68 32.38
N GLU A 104 -0.60 -16.58 32.92
CA GLU A 104 -1.07 -15.22 32.59
C GLU A 104 -0.22 -14.58 31.49
N ALA A 105 -0.79 -13.66 30.74
CA ALA A 105 -0.05 -12.87 29.79
C ALA A 105 0.88 -11.89 30.52
N CYS A 106 2.12 -11.72 30.06
CA CYS A 106 3.09 -10.79 30.65
C CYS A 106 2.55 -9.37 30.78
N GLY A 107 1.77 -8.88 29.81
CA GLY A 107 1.08 -7.58 29.81
C GLY A 107 1.99 -6.35 29.85
N SER A 108 3.32 -6.53 29.86
CA SER A 108 4.27 -5.42 29.92
C SER A 108 4.20 -4.58 28.64
N ARG A 109 4.16 -3.26 28.81
CA ARG A 109 4.29 -2.32 27.71
C ARG A 109 5.75 -1.96 27.52
N PHE A 110 6.21 -1.99 26.28
CA PHE A 110 7.57 -1.59 25.92
C PHE A 110 7.60 -0.94 24.55
N THR A 111 8.61 -0.13 24.30
CA THR A 111 8.83 0.50 23.00
C THR A 111 9.82 -0.34 22.20
N ALA A 112 9.44 -0.69 20.99
CA ALA A 112 10.29 -1.38 20.03
C ALA A 112 10.76 -0.42 18.96
N LYS A 113 12.06 -0.41 18.67
CA LYS A 113 12.64 0.32 17.56
C LYS A 113 12.61 -0.55 16.30
N ILE A 114 11.88 -0.11 15.30
CA ILE A 114 11.67 -0.84 14.06
C ILE A 114 12.45 -0.17 12.95
N ASP A 115 13.29 -0.95 12.27
CA ASP A 115 14.00 -0.51 11.06
C ASP A 115 13.05 -0.62 9.87
N ILE A 116 12.67 0.54 9.30
CA ILE A 116 11.76 0.62 8.16
C ILE A 116 12.46 0.39 6.81
N THR A 117 13.79 0.29 6.79
CA THR A 117 14.52 -0.08 5.56
C THR A 117 14.41 -1.57 5.25
N ASN A 118 14.11 -2.41 6.24
CA ASN A 118 13.84 -3.83 6.09
C ASN A 118 12.40 -4.09 5.65
N CYS A 119 11.98 -3.38 4.60
CA CYS A 119 10.66 -3.52 4.03
C CYS A 119 10.68 -4.42 2.80
N GLU A 120 9.67 -5.27 2.69
CA GLU A 120 9.49 -6.19 1.58
C GLU A 120 8.09 -6.06 1.00
N ILE A 121 7.99 -6.23 -0.31
CA ILE A 121 6.70 -6.44 -0.97
C ILE A 121 6.48 -7.95 -1.04
N VAL A 122 5.60 -8.44 -0.19
CA VAL A 122 5.19 -9.85 -0.21
C VAL A 122 4.18 -10.04 -1.33
N LYS A 123 4.57 -10.83 -2.34
CA LYS A 123 3.73 -11.19 -3.48
C LYS A 123 3.38 -12.67 -3.38
N ASN A 124 2.13 -13.01 -3.67
CA ASN A 124 1.78 -14.41 -3.90
C ASN A 124 2.08 -14.77 -5.36
N GLU A 125 3.14 -15.54 -5.60
CA GLU A 125 3.60 -15.92 -6.95
C GLU A 125 2.59 -16.79 -7.73
N ASN A 126 1.62 -17.40 -7.04
CA ASN A 126 0.61 -18.24 -7.67
C ASN A 126 -0.54 -17.46 -8.29
N ILE A 127 -0.62 -16.14 -8.08
CA ILE A 127 -1.69 -15.31 -8.62
C ILE A 127 -1.41 -14.94 -10.05
N LYS A 128 -2.29 -15.39 -10.92
CA LYS A 128 -2.29 -15.02 -12.33
C LYS A 128 -3.07 -13.74 -12.54
N GLN A 129 -2.51 -12.82 -13.31
CA GLN A 129 -3.23 -11.62 -13.74
C GLN A 129 -4.36 -11.91 -14.75
N GLU A 130 -4.39 -13.10 -15.34
CA GLU A 130 -5.46 -13.53 -16.23
C GLU A 130 -6.33 -14.58 -15.53
N ILE A 131 -7.60 -14.25 -15.31
CA ILE A 131 -8.57 -15.09 -14.61
C ILE A 131 -9.64 -15.57 -15.60
N THR A 132 -9.77 -16.89 -15.73
CA THR A 132 -10.83 -17.50 -16.53
C THR A 132 -12.10 -17.64 -15.71
N LEU A 133 -13.15 -16.92 -16.10
CA LEU A 133 -14.46 -16.98 -15.44
C LEU A 133 -15.29 -18.15 -15.95
N SER A 134 -15.37 -18.31 -17.28
CA SER A 134 -16.07 -19.45 -17.90
C SER A 134 -15.59 -19.62 -19.35
N GLY A 135 -15.45 -20.84 -19.81
CA GLY A 135 -15.17 -21.19 -21.21
C GLY A 135 -14.25 -20.21 -21.95
N SER A 136 -14.86 -19.27 -22.68
CA SER A 136 -14.15 -18.27 -23.48
C SER A 136 -14.09 -16.88 -22.82
N LEU A 137 -14.66 -16.70 -21.61
CA LEU A 137 -14.66 -15.42 -20.90
C LEU A 137 -13.50 -15.36 -19.91
N ARG A 138 -12.58 -14.41 -20.13
CA ARG A 138 -11.40 -14.18 -19.30
C ARG A 138 -11.31 -12.70 -18.94
N LEU A 139 -10.82 -12.41 -17.75
CA LEU A 139 -10.48 -11.07 -17.32
C LEU A 139 -8.97 -10.96 -17.19
N LYS A 140 -8.40 -9.89 -17.75
CA LYS A 140 -7.04 -9.48 -17.44
C LYS A 140 -7.10 -8.45 -16.34
N MET A 141 -6.42 -8.72 -15.25
CA MET A 141 -6.43 -7.93 -14.03
C MET A 141 -5.18 -7.06 -13.91
N LYS A 142 -5.35 -5.91 -13.28
CA LYS A 142 -4.26 -5.01 -12.86
C LYS A 142 -4.41 -4.73 -11.37
N TYR A 143 -3.34 -4.25 -10.74
CA TYR A 143 -3.45 -3.78 -9.37
C TYR A 143 -4.19 -2.44 -9.31
N PRO A 144 -5.09 -2.26 -8.33
CA PRO A 144 -5.81 -0.99 -8.18
C PRO A 144 -4.86 0.13 -7.76
N SER A 145 -5.26 1.36 -8.10
CA SER A 145 -4.54 2.55 -7.69
C SER A 145 -4.64 2.76 -6.17
N TYR A 146 -3.72 3.55 -5.62
CA TYR A 146 -3.70 3.92 -4.21
C TYR A 146 -5.04 4.49 -3.72
N SER A 147 -5.66 5.37 -4.51
CA SER A 147 -6.95 6.00 -4.15
C SER A 147 -8.07 4.96 -3.98
N ILE A 148 -8.13 3.97 -4.85
CA ILE A 148 -9.13 2.88 -4.76
C ILE A 148 -8.88 2.04 -3.49
N MET A 149 -7.64 1.66 -3.22
CA MET A 149 -7.32 0.85 -2.04
C MET A 149 -7.59 1.57 -0.73
N LYS A 150 -7.34 2.87 -0.66
CA LYS A 150 -7.59 3.64 0.57
C LYS A 150 -9.07 3.93 0.84
N MET A 151 -9.94 3.84 -0.16
CA MET A 151 -11.40 3.85 0.06
C MET A 151 -11.90 2.62 0.85
N LEU A 152 -11.03 1.60 1.03
CA LEU A 152 -11.36 0.32 1.67
C LEU A 152 -10.88 0.22 3.11
N ASN A 153 -10.05 1.14 3.56
CA ASN A 153 -9.51 1.14 4.93
C ASN A 153 -10.55 1.53 6.02
N ASP A 154 -11.83 1.69 5.66
CA ASP A 154 -12.93 1.73 6.63
C ASP A 154 -13.19 0.32 7.17
N ASP A 155 -13.53 0.22 8.44
CA ASP A 155 -13.55 -0.98 9.28
C ASP A 155 -14.32 -2.20 8.74
N GLU A 156 -15.06 -2.10 7.63
CA GLU A 156 -15.84 -3.20 7.08
C GLU A 156 -15.74 -3.30 5.56
N LEU A 157 -15.20 -4.42 5.07
CA LEU A 157 -15.11 -4.74 3.65
C LEU A 157 -16.44 -5.28 3.14
N THR A 158 -17.41 -4.40 2.87
CA THR A 158 -18.71 -4.78 2.33
C THR A 158 -18.59 -5.35 0.91
N ILE A 159 -19.61 -6.14 0.51
CA ILE A 159 -19.69 -6.70 -0.85
C ILE A 159 -19.61 -5.61 -1.93
N GLU A 160 -20.21 -4.45 -1.68
CA GLU A 160 -20.18 -3.31 -2.60
C GLU A 160 -18.77 -2.73 -2.76
N LYS A 161 -18.00 -2.65 -1.67
CA LYS A 161 -16.60 -2.24 -1.70
C LYS A 161 -15.77 -3.24 -2.50
N LYS A 162 -15.95 -4.55 -2.28
CA LYS A 162 -15.28 -5.60 -3.06
C LYS A 162 -15.57 -5.47 -4.55
N ILE A 163 -16.83 -5.29 -4.94
CA ILE A 163 -17.22 -5.08 -6.34
C ILE A 163 -16.50 -3.86 -6.93
N LYS A 164 -16.42 -2.75 -6.21
CA LYS A 164 -15.70 -1.55 -6.67
C LYS A 164 -14.22 -1.80 -6.89
N ILE A 165 -13.56 -2.53 -5.96
CA ILE A 165 -12.14 -2.87 -6.12
C ILE A 165 -11.94 -3.76 -7.34
N ILE A 166 -12.71 -4.83 -7.44
CA ILE A 166 -12.63 -5.77 -8.54
C ILE A 166 -12.83 -5.03 -9.86
N ALA A 167 -13.88 -4.19 -9.97
CA ALA A 167 -14.16 -3.38 -11.15
C ALA A 167 -12.98 -2.47 -11.54
N ALA A 168 -12.35 -1.81 -10.57
CA ALA A 168 -11.18 -0.96 -10.80
C ALA A 168 -9.92 -1.74 -11.14
N SER A 169 -9.88 -3.04 -10.78
CA SER A 169 -8.76 -3.94 -11.06
C SER A 169 -8.88 -4.63 -12.42
N VAL A 170 -10.01 -4.54 -13.13
CA VAL A 170 -10.13 -5.09 -14.48
C VAL A 170 -9.41 -4.19 -15.47
N GLU A 171 -8.42 -4.74 -16.18
CA GLU A 171 -7.73 -4.07 -17.28
C GLU A 171 -8.43 -4.32 -18.60
N GLN A 172 -8.81 -5.59 -18.85
CA GLN A 172 -9.46 -6.05 -20.09
C GLN A 172 -10.47 -7.16 -19.80
N VAL A 173 -11.54 -7.16 -20.57
CA VAL A 173 -12.47 -8.29 -20.68
C VAL A 173 -12.24 -8.95 -22.02
N ILE A 174 -11.95 -10.25 -22.01
CA ILE A 174 -11.62 -11.03 -23.21
C ILE A 174 -12.72 -12.08 -23.38
N GLN A 175 -13.45 -12.00 -24.46
CA GLN A 175 -14.49 -12.97 -24.81
C GLN A 175 -14.27 -13.49 -26.24
N LYS A 176 -13.83 -14.75 -26.36
CA LYS A 176 -13.37 -15.34 -27.62
C LYS A 176 -12.24 -14.48 -28.22
N ASP A 177 -12.49 -13.89 -29.41
CA ASP A 177 -11.54 -13.03 -30.14
C ASP A 177 -11.78 -11.52 -29.90
N GLN A 178 -12.74 -11.17 -29.04
CA GLN A 178 -13.05 -9.78 -28.71
C GLN A 178 -12.37 -9.37 -27.41
N VAL A 179 -11.76 -8.19 -27.42
CA VAL A 179 -11.08 -7.59 -26.24
C VAL A 179 -11.71 -6.24 -25.98
N PHE A 180 -12.27 -6.09 -24.79
CA PHE A 180 -12.82 -4.84 -24.29
C PHE A 180 -11.87 -4.23 -23.27
N THR A 181 -11.61 -2.95 -23.40
CA THR A 181 -10.70 -2.19 -22.52
C THR A 181 -11.48 -1.11 -21.76
N SER A 182 -10.82 -0.39 -20.87
CA SER A 182 -11.43 0.75 -20.14
C SER A 182 -11.96 1.88 -21.04
N LYS A 183 -11.73 1.81 -22.36
CA LYS A 183 -12.32 2.73 -23.34
C LYS A 183 -13.70 2.28 -23.82
N ASP A 184 -14.02 1.00 -23.65
CA ASP A 184 -15.21 0.34 -24.18
C ASP A 184 -16.31 0.21 -23.12
N PHE A 185 -16.00 0.48 -21.85
CA PHE A 185 -16.96 0.40 -20.74
C PHE A 185 -16.69 1.48 -19.68
N THR A 186 -17.73 1.87 -19.00
CA THR A 186 -17.67 2.77 -17.85
C THR A 186 -17.42 1.99 -16.54
N PRO A 187 -16.93 2.63 -15.47
CA PRO A 187 -16.84 1.99 -14.14
C PRO A 187 -18.18 1.42 -13.64
N ALA A 188 -19.30 2.08 -13.93
CA ALA A 188 -20.63 1.62 -13.52
C ALA A 188 -21.05 0.35 -14.28
N GLU A 189 -20.81 0.28 -15.59
CA GLU A 189 -21.06 -0.92 -16.41
C GLU A 189 -20.22 -2.10 -15.94
N MET A 190 -18.94 -1.87 -15.57
CA MET A 190 -18.10 -2.92 -15.04
C MET A 190 -18.58 -3.40 -13.67
N GLN A 191 -19.04 -2.52 -12.79
CA GLN A 191 -19.63 -2.93 -11.50
C GLN A 191 -20.91 -3.76 -11.71
N ALA A 192 -21.77 -3.37 -12.64
CA ALA A 192 -22.97 -4.13 -13.00
C ALA A 192 -22.59 -5.52 -13.55
N PHE A 193 -21.62 -5.59 -14.48
CA PHE A 193 -21.10 -6.84 -15.02
C PHE A 193 -20.59 -7.79 -13.93
N ILE A 194 -19.86 -7.28 -12.94
CA ILE A 194 -19.39 -8.08 -11.81
C ILE A 194 -20.54 -8.51 -10.92
N GLY A 195 -21.57 -7.67 -10.75
CA GLY A 195 -22.78 -8.01 -10.01
C GLY A 195 -23.58 -9.15 -10.63
N ASP A 196 -23.49 -9.35 -11.95
CA ASP A 196 -24.17 -10.42 -12.70
C ASP A 196 -23.40 -11.74 -12.73
N LEU A 197 -22.20 -11.81 -12.12
CA LEU A 197 -21.42 -13.04 -12.03
C LEU A 197 -22.03 -14.04 -11.06
N THR A 198 -21.84 -15.34 -11.34
CA THR A 198 -22.16 -16.38 -10.37
C THR A 198 -21.23 -16.31 -9.16
N GLN A 199 -21.65 -16.88 -8.03
CA GLN A 199 -20.84 -16.94 -6.81
C GLN A 199 -19.47 -17.61 -7.04
N GLU A 200 -19.40 -18.65 -7.87
CA GLU A 200 -18.15 -19.33 -8.22
C GLU A 200 -17.21 -18.42 -9.00
N GLN A 201 -17.75 -17.64 -9.95
CA GLN A 201 -16.96 -16.69 -10.73
C GLN A 201 -16.48 -15.54 -9.87
N PHE A 202 -17.37 -15.01 -9.01
CA PHE A 202 -17.01 -13.92 -8.10
C PHE A 202 -15.92 -14.32 -7.12
N LYS A 203 -15.98 -15.54 -6.57
CA LYS A 203 -14.97 -16.08 -5.65
C LYS A 203 -13.55 -16.09 -6.28
N LYS A 204 -13.43 -16.40 -7.58
CA LYS A 204 -12.13 -16.33 -8.28
C LYS A 204 -11.55 -14.91 -8.29
N LEU A 205 -12.41 -13.92 -8.37
CA LEU A 205 -12.00 -12.50 -8.31
C LEU A 205 -11.71 -12.06 -6.86
N GLU A 206 -12.44 -12.55 -5.88
CA GLU A 206 -12.11 -12.35 -4.47
C GLU A 206 -10.73 -12.92 -4.13
N GLU A 207 -10.41 -14.14 -4.57
CA GLU A 207 -9.10 -14.76 -4.39
C GLU A 207 -7.97 -13.88 -4.97
N TYR A 208 -8.22 -13.16 -6.07
CA TYR A 208 -7.24 -12.23 -6.64
C TYR A 208 -7.02 -11.02 -5.73
N ILE A 209 -8.07 -10.39 -5.22
CA ILE A 209 -7.95 -9.21 -4.35
C ILE A 209 -7.40 -9.54 -2.96
N ASP A 210 -7.76 -10.70 -2.40
CA ASP A 210 -7.28 -11.15 -1.09
C ASP A 210 -5.77 -11.44 -1.07
N ASN A 211 -5.19 -11.59 -2.26
CA ASN A 211 -3.77 -11.89 -2.45
C ASN A 211 -2.99 -10.75 -3.13
N PHE A 212 -3.47 -9.54 -3.05
CA PHE A 212 -2.70 -8.40 -3.53
C PHE A 212 -1.34 -8.32 -2.85
N PRO A 213 -0.31 -7.85 -3.57
CA PRO A 213 0.96 -7.57 -2.94
C PRO A 213 0.77 -6.65 -1.75
N SER A 214 1.35 -7.00 -0.63
CA SER A 214 1.32 -6.19 0.58
C SER A 214 2.72 -5.73 0.95
N PHE A 215 2.80 -4.49 1.40
CA PHE A 215 4.00 -3.95 2.00
C PHE A 215 4.12 -4.46 3.43
N VAL A 216 5.27 -5.04 3.77
CA VAL A 216 5.50 -5.62 5.10
C VAL A 216 6.85 -5.16 5.63
N VAL A 217 6.88 -4.67 6.85
CA VAL A 217 8.10 -4.46 7.62
C VAL A 217 8.18 -5.55 8.67
N THR A 218 9.30 -6.26 8.69
CA THR A 218 9.57 -7.27 9.73
C THR A 218 10.66 -6.77 10.66
N SER A 219 10.48 -6.98 11.94
CA SER A 219 11.46 -6.63 12.97
C SER A 219 11.38 -7.60 14.14
N LYS A 220 12.40 -7.57 14.98
CA LYS A 220 12.42 -8.30 16.23
C LYS A 220 12.54 -7.34 17.40
N ALA A 221 11.76 -7.59 18.46
CA ALA A 221 11.85 -6.80 19.67
C ALA A 221 11.76 -7.69 20.92
N LYS A 222 12.57 -7.39 21.89
CA LYS A 222 12.66 -8.13 23.15
C LYS A 222 11.87 -7.41 24.25
N CYS A 223 10.96 -8.12 24.90
CA CYS A 223 10.23 -7.58 26.03
C CYS A 223 11.19 -7.27 27.19
N SER A 224 11.12 -6.08 27.75
CA SER A 224 11.99 -5.66 28.86
C SER A 224 11.70 -6.39 30.18
N LYS A 225 10.51 -7.01 30.35
CA LYS A 225 10.09 -7.69 31.58
C LYS A 225 10.36 -9.19 31.56
N CYS A 226 9.89 -9.90 30.52
CA CYS A 226 9.98 -11.36 30.44
C CYS A 226 11.04 -11.86 29.44
N GLU A 227 11.76 -10.93 28.80
CA GLU A 227 12.82 -11.19 27.83
C GLU A 227 12.42 -11.97 26.57
N TYR A 228 11.12 -12.23 26.39
CA TYR A 228 10.60 -12.89 25.22
C TYR A 228 10.87 -12.06 23.95
N GLU A 229 11.38 -12.71 22.89
CA GLU A 229 11.62 -12.09 21.59
C GLU A 229 10.35 -12.18 20.74
N HIS A 230 9.76 -11.03 20.42
CA HIS A 230 8.62 -10.90 19.53
C HIS A 230 9.09 -10.74 18.10
N ASN A 231 8.55 -11.56 17.18
CA ASN A 231 8.64 -11.31 15.75
C ASN A 231 7.51 -10.35 15.38
N ILE A 232 7.87 -9.13 15.04
CA ILE A 232 6.92 -8.07 14.69
C ILE A 232 6.78 -8.06 13.17
N ARG A 233 5.56 -8.21 12.71
CA ARG A 233 5.17 -8.01 11.32
C ARG A 233 4.21 -6.84 11.27
N TYR A 234 4.57 -5.83 10.48
CA TYR A 234 3.80 -4.62 10.34
C TYR A 234 3.42 -4.42 8.88
N ASP A 235 2.13 -4.39 8.59
CA ASP A 235 1.55 -4.23 7.25
C ASP A 235 0.60 -3.02 7.17
N ASN A 236 0.46 -2.27 8.26
CA ASN A 236 -0.35 -1.06 8.31
C ASN A 236 0.52 0.19 8.16
N PHE A 237 0.51 0.73 6.96
CA PHE A 237 1.29 1.91 6.58
C PHE A 237 0.92 3.18 7.35
N SER A 238 -0.36 3.35 7.70
CA SER A 238 -0.86 4.57 8.35
C SER A 238 -0.19 4.85 9.70
N SER A 239 0.20 3.82 10.43
CA SER A 239 0.84 3.94 11.75
C SER A 239 2.30 4.37 11.71
N PHE A 240 2.92 4.46 10.53
CA PHE A 240 4.30 4.97 10.42
C PHE A 240 4.37 6.50 10.47
N PHE A 241 3.23 7.18 10.52
CA PHE A 241 3.15 8.64 10.43
C PHE A 241 2.67 9.34 11.68
N PHE A 242 1.98 8.64 12.57
CA PHE A 242 1.32 9.26 13.71
C PHE A 242 1.44 8.42 14.98
#